data_69b8e2d583f9b025ce94fd5e58c5a518
#
_entry.id   69b8e2d583f9b025ce94fd5e58c5a518
#
_cell.length_a   1.000
_cell.length_b   1.000
_cell.length_c   1.000
_cell.angle_alpha   90.00
_cell.angle_beta   90.00
_cell.angle_gamma   90.00
#
_symmetry.space_group_name_H-M   'P 1'
#
loop_
_entity.id
_entity.type
_entity.pdbx_description
1 polymer ?
#
loop_
_entity_poly.entity_id
_entity_poly.type
_entity_poly.pdbx_seq_one_letter_code
_entity_poly.pdbx_strand_id
1 'polypeptide(L)'
;VTHLRLDVYDPLNQTYQGTLSQSLTSEFVDEFNSPGYGTCTVPLFSADAALLVKDAVVRVIYRDAVRFAWFVETRDRDLANASGQQTLTASGRGLLAWLEDAVLYPQGGLADFLAPDRPFNWASGPGSWRSSGNYQAALGVQWKNDTTSRKNLPVRWKDPSAQWIWRTNPETVVQRGTVNWFYRDFTLTDATRVKFFASCDNSMDVFLDGQQIMSSSDFDQEAASFTQMARFTIRLGIGSHTLAARVKNDKPWQRYDLAVTASDDKVSCSGHGLANGTQVTVTDKSGAAGLNVGTTYFVRAKTDDDFKLATTNSDGTIVNVTTNGKIDLRLKVDNTAGFILTGIEVNSDGKETDTVVVRTNTSWQVSSTEPYWRPAMILKTLAEEAATRGVYRMNRLTYGFTNSAPTSGSWTTEADLTLKVGATLLTVLDDMVDLGHDFWLDPSTLELEAWESRGTDRSATVLLDTGQNLARFSTSVERPLKTVALVRTKNGWLRTADNTLRDANGWRETFLEYGNTASEDAAKRNANRVLARTGKTRVLAQGVEVVITAGAVPYVDFSVGDVVSIPSPSGTGLPNKARILSIGLKEEGGGVSFQPELEVITSA
;
A
#
# COMPACT_ATOMS: atom_id res chain seq x y z
N VAL A 1 33.67 -31.54 -4.67
CA VAL A 1 32.46 -32.16 -5.21
C VAL A 1 31.31 -31.30 -4.75
N THR A 2 30.65 -30.63 -5.69
CA THR A 2 29.46 -29.83 -5.44
C THR A 2 28.28 -30.78 -5.25
N HIS A 3 27.96 -31.07 -4.01
CA HIS A 3 26.81 -31.92 -3.72
C HIS A 3 25.53 -31.05 -3.70
N LEU A 4 24.66 -31.35 -4.64
CA LEU A 4 23.25 -30.97 -4.54
C LEU A 4 22.57 -32.00 -3.63
N ARG A 5 21.81 -31.54 -2.66
CA ARG A 5 21.04 -32.39 -1.77
C ARG A 5 19.58 -31.95 -1.80
N LEU A 6 18.66 -32.89 -1.93
CA LEU A 6 17.25 -32.67 -1.94
C LEU A 6 16.63 -33.25 -0.65
N ASP A 7 16.22 -32.38 0.26
CA ASP A 7 15.59 -32.78 1.50
C ASP A 7 14.06 -32.58 1.40
N VAL A 8 13.33 -33.63 1.75
CA VAL A 8 11.86 -33.61 1.71
C VAL A 8 11.27 -33.29 3.08
N TYR A 9 10.34 -32.40 3.08
CA TYR A 9 9.59 -31.95 4.27
C TYR A 9 8.09 -32.22 4.09
N ASP A 10 7.37 -32.13 5.19
CA ASP A 10 5.91 -32.19 5.19
C ASP A 10 5.29 -31.00 4.39
N PRO A 11 3.98 -31.03 4.09
CA PRO A 11 3.32 -29.98 3.31
C PRO A 11 3.37 -28.58 3.93
N LEU A 12 3.70 -28.47 5.21
CA LEU A 12 3.87 -27.18 5.92
C LEU A 12 5.32 -26.74 6.01
N ASN A 13 6.24 -27.48 5.37
CA ASN A 13 7.69 -27.21 5.41
C ASN A 13 8.30 -27.20 6.83
N GLN A 14 7.77 -28.02 7.73
CA GLN A 14 8.16 -28.06 9.15
C GLN A 14 8.95 -29.30 9.52
N THR A 15 8.42 -30.44 9.15
CA THR A 15 8.94 -31.74 9.59
C THR A 15 9.72 -32.39 8.49
N TYR A 16 11.02 -32.59 8.73
CA TYR A 16 11.89 -33.32 7.82
C TYR A 16 11.41 -34.77 7.69
N GLN A 17 11.26 -35.25 6.46
CA GLN A 17 10.78 -36.60 6.11
C GLN A 17 11.92 -37.50 5.61
N GLY A 18 12.93 -36.94 4.96
CA GLY A 18 14.05 -37.68 4.44
C GLY A 18 14.81 -36.93 3.35
N THR A 19 15.95 -37.48 2.93
CA THR A 19 16.76 -36.98 1.80
C THR A 19 16.59 -37.90 0.61
N LEU A 20 16.41 -37.33 -0.58
CA LEU A 20 16.42 -38.11 -1.82
C LEU A 20 17.84 -38.56 -2.12
N SER A 21 18.07 -39.87 -2.09
CA SER A 21 19.37 -40.48 -2.25
C SER A 21 19.60 -41.16 -3.62
N GLN A 22 18.49 -41.35 -4.36
CA GLN A 22 18.46 -42.06 -5.65
C GLN A 22 17.85 -41.17 -6.75
N SER A 23 18.04 -39.87 -6.68
CA SER A 23 17.62 -38.96 -7.74
C SER A 23 18.38 -39.26 -9.02
N LEU A 24 17.66 -39.50 -10.12
CA LEU A 24 18.24 -39.74 -11.44
C LEU A 24 18.51 -38.41 -12.15
N THR A 25 17.57 -37.51 -12.06
CA THR A 25 17.68 -36.14 -12.57
C THR A 25 16.94 -35.20 -11.61
N SER A 26 17.48 -34.02 -11.45
CA SER A 26 16.78 -32.95 -10.75
C SER A 26 17.04 -31.62 -11.46
N GLU A 27 15.99 -30.79 -11.52
CA GLU A 27 16.07 -29.47 -12.08
C GLU A 27 15.22 -28.54 -11.22
N PHE A 28 15.72 -27.35 -10.97
CA PHE A 28 14.90 -26.26 -10.39
C PHE A 28 15.31 -24.92 -10.97
N VAL A 29 14.39 -24.00 -10.99
CA VAL A 29 14.59 -22.63 -11.43
C VAL A 29 14.09 -21.70 -10.34
N ASP A 30 15.04 -20.97 -9.74
CA ASP A 30 14.78 -19.87 -8.82
C ASP A 30 14.59 -18.60 -9.67
N GLU A 31 13.39 -18.01 -9.63
CA GLU A 31 13.02 -16.89 -10.47
C GLU A 31 12.81 -15.61 -9.65
N PHE A 32 13.20 -14.50 -10.25
CA PHE A 32 13.04 -13.18 -9.69
C PHE A 32 11.57 -12.75 -9.70
N ASN A 33 11.01 -12.46 -8.52
CA ASN A 33 9.61 -12.05 -8.35
C ASN A 33 8.57 -13.06 -8.84
N SER A 34 8.94 -14.33 -8.94
CA SER A 34 8.09 -15.40 -9.44
C SER A 34 8.28 -16.63 -8.56
N PRO A 35 7.30 -17.54 -8.51
CA PRO A 35 7.48 -18.79 -7.75
C PRO A 35 8.64 -19.65 -8.21
N GLY A 36 9.03 -19.57 -9.49
CA GLY A 36 9.94 -20.54 -10.07
C GLY A 36 9.34 -21.95 -10.11
N TYR A 37 10.14 -22.95 -10.39
CA TYR A 37 9.68 -24.34 -10.41
C TYR A 37 10.78 -25.34 -10.04
N GLY A 38 10.36 -26.56 -9.67
CA GLY A 38 11.26 -27.67 -9.42
C GLY A 38 10.69 -28.97 -9.94
N THR A 39 11.61 -29.89 -10.34
CA THR A 39 11.29 -31.25 -10.75
C THR A 39 12.38 -32.19 -10.33
N CYS A 40 12.03 -33.43 -10.02
CA CYS A 40 12.97 -34.49 -9.80
C CYS A 40 12.41 -35.85 -10.26
N THR A 41 13.28 -36.70 -10.76
CA THR A 41 12.95 -38.06 -11.21
C THR A 41 13.69 -39.07 -10.34
N VAL A 42 12.97 -40.01 -9.79
CA VAL A 42 13.50 -41.10 -8.95
C VAL A 42 13.00 -42.47 -9.45
N PRO A 43 13.65 -43.57 -9.12
CA PRO A 43 13.12 -44.89 -9.40
C PRO A 43 11.76 -45.11 -8.71
N LEU A 44 10.76 -45.61 -9.42
CA LEU A 44 9.36 -45.67 -8.97
C LEU A 44 9.17 -46.43 -7.66
N PHE A 45 9.94 -47.48 -7.42
CA PHE A 45 9.80 -48.32 -6.22
C PHE A 45 10.89 -48.06 -5.18
N SER A 46 11.57 -46.91 -5.28
CA SER A 46 12.55 -46.51 -4.28
C SER A 46 11.90 -45.96 -3.01
N ALA A 47 12.67 -45.90 -1.93
CA ALA A 47 12.26 -45.18 -0.72
C ALA A 47 12.01 -43.69 -1.00
N ASP A 48 12.77 -43.10 -1.91
CA ASP A 48 12.65 -41.71 -2.32
C ASP A 48 11.30 -41.42 -2.98
N ALA A 49 10.74 -42.33 -3.78
CA ALA A 49 9.44 -42.19 -4.39
C ALA A 49 8.30 -42.13 -3.34
N ALA A 50 8.48 -42.77 -2.19
CA ALA A 50 7.53 -42.74 -1.08
C ALA A 50 7.54 -41.40 -0.35
N LEU A 51 8.63 -40.64 -0.37
CA LEU A 51 8.74 -39.31 0.22
C LEU A 51 8.05 -38.25 -0.63
N LEU A 52 8.03 -38.41 -1.95
CA LEU A 52 7.49 -37.42 -2.89
C LEU A 52 5.95 -37.52 -2.98
N VAL A 53 5.28 -37.36 -1.88
CA VAL A 53 3.81 -37.30 -1.84
C VAL A 53 3.30 -35.94 -2.31
N LYS A 54 2.02 -35.85 -2.67
CA LYS A 54 1.40 -34.57 -3.05
C LYS A 54 1.57 -33.56 -1.92
N ASP A 55 1.84 -32.32 -2.28
CA ASP A 55 2.09 -31.18 -1.38
C ASP A 55 3.38 -31.28 -0.54
N ALA A 56 4.13 -32.40 -0.58
CA ALA A 56 5.44 -32.45 0.08
C ALA A 56 6.36 -31.34 -0.42
N VAL A 57 7.09 -30.71 0.48
CA VAL A 57 8.05 -29.66 0.15
C VAL A 57 9.43 -30.26 -0.04
N VAL A 58 10.06 -29.95 -1.16
CA VAL A 58 11.45 -30.37 -1.48
C VAL A 58 12.34 -29.14 -1.37
N ARG A 59 13.23 -29.15 -0.39
CA ARG A 59 14.29 -28.13 -0.23
C ARG A 59 15.52 -28.51 -1.02
N VAL A 60 16.00 -27.59 -1.80
CA VAL A 60 17.21 -27.72 -2.58
C VAL A 60 18.37 -27.12 -1.80
N ILE A 61 19.29 -27.95 -1.38
CA ILE A 61 20.45 -27.56 -0.59
C ILE A 61 21.68 -27.62 -1.50
N TYR A 62 22.31 -26.48 -1.65
CA TYR A 62 23.55 -26.35 -2.40
C TYR A 62 24.59 -25.65 -1.54
N ARG A 63 25.77 -26.31 -1.37
CA ARG A 63 26.83 -25.83 -0.47
C ARG A 63 26.33 -25.54 0.95
N ASP A 64 25.67 -26.52 1.53
CA ASP A 64 25.16 -26.52 2.91
C ASP A 64 24.13 -25.41 3.25
N ALA A 65 23.59 -24.74 2.23
CA ALA A 65 22.53 -23.75 2.42
C ALA A 65 21.32 -24.08 1.54
N VAL A 66 20.12 -23.86 2.09
CA VAL A 66 18.87 -23.96 1.33
C VAL A 66 18.85 -22.81 0.33
N ARG A 67 18.73 -23.12 -0.95
CA ARG A 67 18.74 -22.12 -2.02
C ARG A 67 17.38 -21.90 -2.65
N PHE A 68 16.60 -22.96 -2.69
CA PHE A 68 15.27 -22.97 -3.27
C PHE A 68 14.43 -24.02 -2.55
N ALA A 69 13.11 -23.88 -2.59
CA ALA A 69 12.19 -24.94 -2.21
C ALA A 69 10.94 -24.89 -3.10
N TRP A 70 10.45 -26.05 -3.42
CA TRP A 70 9.23 -26.21 -4.20
C TRP A 70 8.34 -27.29 -3.57
N PHE A 71 7.07 -27.33 -3.92
CA PHE A 71 6.14 -28.34 -3.42
C PHE A 71 5.62 -29.21 -4.55
N VAL A 72 5.38 -30.48 -4.25
CA VAL A 72 4.94 -31.48 -5.22
C VAL A 72 3.50 -31.22 -5.64
N GLU A 73 3.28 -30.70 -6.84
CA GLU A 73 1.95 -30.51 -7.43
C GLU A 73 1.55 -31.69 -8.31
N THR A 74 2.49 -32.22 -9.09
CA THR A 74 2.24 -33.35 -9.99
C THR A 74 3.18 -34.52 -9.72
N ARG A 75 2.71 -35.70 -10.04
CA ARG A 75 3.47 -36.98 -9.91
C ARG A 75 3.19 -37.86 -11.12
N ASP A 76 4.14 -37.89 -12.04
CA ASP A 76 4.02 -38.65 -13.26
C ASP A 76 4.80 -39.98 -13.14
N ARG A 77 4.15 -41.07 -13.49
CA ARG A 77 4.73 -42.40 -13.44
C ARG A 77 5.00 -42.89 -14.86
N ASP A 78 6.26 -43.15 -15.14
CA ASP A 78 6.65 -43.83 -16.36
C ASP A 78 6.89 -45.33 -16.07
N LEU A 79 6.01 -46.17 -16.58
CA LEU A 79 5.99 -47.59 -16.35
C LEU A 79 6.74 -48.39 -17.44
N ALA A 80 7.11 -47.74 -18.55
CA ALA A 80 7.66 -48.40 -19.71
C ALA A 80 8.56 -47.47 -20.56
N ASN A 81 9.57 -46.87 -19.94
CA ASN A 81 10.53 -46.06 -20.72
C ASN A 81 11.45 -46.93 -21.61
N ALA A 82 12.12 -46.28 -22.55
CA ALA A 82 13.00 -46.96 -23.53
C ALA A 82 14.16 -47.73 -22.89
N SER A 83 14.54 -47.39 -21.63
CA SER A 83 15.59 -48.08 -20.88
C SER A 83 15.06 -49.26 -20.03
N GLY A 84 13.75 -49.49 -20.00
CA GLY A 84 13.13 -50.49 -19.14
C GLY A 84 13.08 -50.11 -17.65
N GLN A 85 13.53 -48.92 -17.28
CA GLN A 85 13.52 -48.42 -15.92
C GLN A 85 12.18 -47.72 -15.64
N GLN A 86 11.51 -48.14 -14.56
CA GLN A 86 10.27 -47.47 -14.11
C GLN A 86 10.61 -46.31 -13.20
N THR A 87 10.07 -45.13 -13.51
CA THR A 87 10.38 -43.90 -12.82
C THR A 87 9.14 -43.13 -12.30
N LEU A 88 9.36 -42.34 -11.28
CA LEU A 88 8.43 -41.31 -10.78
C LEU A 88 9.09 -39.96 -11.01
N THR A 89 8.42 -39.08 -11.73
CA THR A 89 8.79 -37.69 -11.84
C THR A 89 7.80 -36.85 -11.00
N ALA A 90 8.33 -36.13 -10.02
CA ALA A 90 7.58 -35.15 -9.23
C ALA A 90 7.96 -33.77 -9.69
N SER A 91 6.97 -32.88 -9.87
CA SER A 91 7.19 -31.49 -10.24
C SER A 91 6.21 -30.55 -9.55
N GLY A 92 6.59 -29.28 -9.48
CA GLY A 92 5.75 -28.25 -8.89
C GLY A 92 6.44 -26.89 -8.86
N ARG A 93 5.73 -25.91 -8.33
CA ARG A 93 6.21 -24.53 -8.23
C ARG A 93 6.88 -24.27 -6.88
N GLY A 94 7.69 -23.20 -6.83
CA GLY A 94 8.29 -22.72 -5.60
C GLY A 94 7.27 -22.17 -4.60
N LEU A 95 7.69 -22.03 -3.34
CA LEU A 95 6.79 -21.77 -2.21
C LEU A 95 6.03 -20.43 -2.32
N LEU A 96 6.51 -19.47 -3.09
CA LEU A 96 5.80 -18.23 -3.34
C LEU A 96 4.43 -18.46 -4.00
N ALA A 97 4.24 -19.60 -4.72
CA ALA A 97 2.97 -20.01 -5.28
C ALA A 97 1.88 -20.30 -4.21
N TRP A 98 2.26 -20.49 -2.94
CA TRP A 98 1.29 -20.62 -1.85
C TRP A 98 0.34 -19.40 -1.74
N LEU A 99 0.77 -18.23 -2.21
CA LEU A 99 -0.08 -17.04 -2.26
C LEU A 99 -1.29 -17.21 -3.21
N GLU A 100 -1.28 -18.20 -4.10
CA GLU A 100 -2.42 -18.51 -4.97
C GLU A 100 -3.57 -19.19 -4.22
N ASP A 101 -3.27 -19.87 -3.10
CA ASP A 101 -4.27 -20.51 -2.26
C ASP A 101 -5.22 -19.51 -1.55
N ALA A 102 -4.81 -18.23 -1.47
CA ALA A 102 -5.56 -17.18 -0.82
C ALA A 102 -6.16 -16.21 -1.84
N VAL A 103 -7.46 -15.98 -1.73
CA VAL A 103 -8.17 -14.98 -2.56
C VAL A 103 -8.58 -13.78 -1.71
N LEU A 104 -8.71 -12.65 -2.36
CA LEU A 104 -9.16 -11.41 -1.76
C LEU A 104 -10.64 -11.51 -1.41
N TYR A 105 -10.96 -11.40 -0.13
CA TYR A 105 -12.33 -11.33 0.37
C TYR A 105 -12.77 -9.87 0.53
N PRO A 106 -14.09 -9.62 0.62
CA PRO A 106 -14.59 -8.38 1.17
C PRO A 106 -13.99 -8.15 2.56
N GLN A 107 -13.69 -6.88 2.88
CA GLN A 107 -13.10 -6.56 4.17
C GLN A 107 -13.99 -7.03 5.33
N GLY A 108 -13.37 -7.50 6.41
CA GLY A 108 -14.07 -8.09 7.55
C GLY A 108 -14.38 -9.56 7.40
N GLY A 109 -14.12 -10.13 6.23
CA GLY A 109 -14.44 -11.52 5.93
C GLY A 109 -15.94 -11.77 5.70
N LEU A 110 -16.32 -13.03 5.48
CA LEU A 110 -17.67 -13.39 5.09
C LEU A 110 -18.72 -13.05 6.16
N ALA A 111 -18.40 -13.22 7.44
CA ALA A 111 -19.33 -12.94 8.54
C ALA A 111 -19.69 -11.46 8.63
N ASP A 112 -18.72 -10.56 8.44
CA ASP A 112 -18.97 -9.13 8.46
C ASP A 112 -19.59 -8.62 7.16
N PHE A 113 -19.31 -9.28 6.04
CA PHE A 113 -19.99 -9.02 4.78
C PHE A 113 -21.50 -9.28 4.85
N LEU A 114 -21.91 -10.30 5.59
CA LEU A 114 -23.32 -10.63 5.80
C LEU A 114 -23.96 -9.84 6.95
N ALA A 115 -23.18 -9.06 7.70
CA ALA A 115 -23.73 -8.21 8.75
C ALA A 115 -24.56 -7.07 8.16
N PRO A 116 -25.62 -6.61 8.84
CA PRO A 116 -26.46 -5.51 8.35
C PRO A 116 -25.76 -4.16 8.32
N ASP A 117 -24.60 -4.05 8.97
CA ASP A 117 -23.77 -2.86 8.95
C ASP A 117 -22.89 -2.90 7.67
N ARG A 118 -23.02 -1.93 6.85
CA ARG A 118 -22.27 -1.53 5.65
C ARG A 118 -21.20 -2.55 5.20
N PRO A 119 -21.49 -3.45 4.28
CA PRO A 119 -20.51 -4.38 3.75
C PRO A 119 -19.42 -3.61 3.02
N PHE A 120 -18.19 -3.91 3.36
CA PHE A 120 -17.03 -3.26 2.78
C PHE A 120 -16.29 -4.23 1.87
N ASN A 121 -15.92 -3.76 0.69
CA ASN A 121 -15.29 -4.56 -0.33
C ASN A 121 -13.90 -3.98 -0.64
N TRP A 122 -12.85 -4.75 -0.50
CA TRP A 122 -11.47 -4.37 -0.81
C TRP A 122 -11.29 -3.76 -2.20
N ALA A 123 -12.11 -4.22 -3.14
CA ALA A 123 -11.90 -3.92 -4.54
C ALA A 123 -12.83 -2.90 -5.15
N SER A 124 -14.04 -2.77 -4.67
CA SER A 124 -15.08 -1.96 -5.32
C SER A 124 -15.65 -0.86 -4.44
N GLY A 125 -15.11 -0.69 -3.26
CA GLY A 125 -15.46 0.41 -2.38
C GLY A 125 -14.83 1.73 -2.84
N PRO A 126 -15.17 2.84 -2.19
CA PRO A 126 -14.53 4.13 -2.43
C PRO A 126 -13.07 4.16 -1.93
N GLY A 127 -12.54 3.04 -1.45
CA GLY A 127 -11.21 2.93 -0.89
C GLY A 127 -10.22 2.26 -1.83
N SER A 128 -9.10 2.87 -2.01
CA SER A 128 -7.89 2.24 -2.53
C SER A 128 -6.92 2.03 -1.38
N TRP A 129 -6.08 1.01 -1.50
CA TRP A 129 -4.98 0.83 -0.58
C TRP A 129 -3.97 1.94 -0.76
N ARG A 130 -3.49 2.51 0.35
CA ARG A 130 -2.57 3.65 0.33
C ARG A 130 -1.36 3.36 1.20
N SER A 131 -0.20 3.78 0.73
CA SER A 131 1.01 3.70 1.53
C SER A 131 1.02 4.78 2.61
N SER A 132 1.71 4.51 3.70
CA SER A 132 1.86 5.44 4.83
C SER A 132 2.93 6.50 4.63
N GLY A 133 3.18 6.99 3.44
CA GLY A 133 4.17 8.00 3.11
C GLY A 133 4.83 8.80 4.24
N ASN A 134 5.48 9.84 3.95
CA ASN A 134 6.24 10.64 4.91
C ASN A 134 5.32 11.36 5.91
N TYR A 135 5.14 10.82 7.08
CA TYR A 135 4.49 11.53 8.19
C TYR A 135 5.50 11.87 9.28
N GLN A 136 5.33 13.03 9.87
CA GLN A 136 6.14 13.45 11.00
C GLN A 136 5.48 12.98 12.29
N ALA A 137 6.28 12.40 13.19
CA ALA A 137 5.83 12.18 14.54
C ALA A 137 5.58 13.55 15.18
N ALA A 138 4.33 13.89 15.36
CA ALA A 138 3.93 15.09 16.07
C ALA A 138 2.88 14.71 17.11
N LEU A 139 2.97 15.31 18.26
CA LEU A 139 1.90 15.24 19.21
C LEU A 139 0.76 16.10 18.67
N GLY A 140 -0.37 15.47 18.34
CA GLY A 140 -1.59 16.20 18.09
C GLY A 140 -1.93 17.07 19.29
N VAL A 141 -2.17 18.36 19.08
CA VAL A 141 -2.57 19.21 20.20
C VAL A 141 -3.99 18.84 20.59
N GLN A 142 -4.15 18.45 21.85
CA GLN A 142 -5.46 18.13 22.39
C GLN A 142 -6.30 19.40 22.56
N TRP A 143 -7.51 19.33 22.09
CA TRP A 143 -8.52 20.26 22.50
C TRP A 143 -9.18 19.76 23.78
N LYS A 144 -9.08 20.53 24.83
CA LYS A 144 -9.90 20.25 26.01
C LYS A 144 -11.35 20.38 25.62
N ASN A 145 -12.17 19.43 26.05
CA ASN A 145 -13.62 19.60 26.12
C ASN A 145 -13.90 20.76 27.07
N ASP A 146 -13.81 21.95 26.56
CA ASP A 146 -14.30 23.10 27.26
C ASP A 146 -15.81 23.10 27.07
N THR A 147 -16.54 22.93 28.15
CA THR A 147 -18.02 23.00 28.18
C THR A 147 -18.55 24.34 27.69
N THR A 148 -17.68 25.34 27.60
CA THR A 148 -17.99 26.67 27.08
C THR A 148 -17.63 26.84 25.61
N SER A 149 -16.83 25.96 25.03
CA SER A 149 -16.46 25.97 23.62
C SER A 149 -17.45 25.14 22.81
N ARG A 150 -17.63 25.49 21.56
CA ARG A 150 -18.64 25.00 20.61
C ARG A 150 -18.56 23.50 20.27
N LYS A 151 -17.65 22.76 20.86
CA LYS A 151 -17.44 21.37 20.54
C LYS A 151 -17.91 20.46 21.66
N ASN A 152 -19.22 20.49 21.87
CA ASN A 152 -19.88 19.44 22.62
C ASN A 152 -19.65 18.11 21.86
N LEU A 153 -19.35 17.04 22.60
CA LEU A 153 -19.34 15.71 22.03
C LEU A 153 -20.67 15.44 21.33
N PRO A 154 -20.65 14.78 20.16
CA PRO A 154 -21.87 14.39 19.49
C PRO A 154 -22.82 13.69 20.46
N VAL A 155 -24.09 13.97 20.36
CA VAL A 155 -25.12 13.27 21.14
C VAL A 155 -24.92 11.76 20.92
N ARG A 156 -24.68 11.00 22.00
CA ARG A 156 -24.37 9.57 22.03
C ARG A 156 -22.89 9.20 21.89
N TRP A 157 -21.95 10.12 22.00
CA TRP A 157 -20.55 9.77 22.11
C TRP A 157 -20.32 8.91 23.37
N LYS A 158 -19.67 7.75 23.19
CA LYS A 158 -19.59 6.74 24.25
C LYS A 158 -18.25 6.66 24.98
N ASP A 159 -17.21 7.26 24.42
CA ASP A 159 -15.89 7.27 25.04
C ASP A 159 -15.53 8.69 25.55
N PRO A 160 -15.83 9.00 26.81
CA PRO A 160 -15.55 10.34 27.34
C PRO A 160 -14.05 10.65 27.46
N SER A 161 -13.19 9.64 27.32
CA SER A 161 -11.73 9.80 27.36
C SER A 161 -11.13 10.15 26.00
N ALA A 162 -11.87 9.98 24.90
CA ALA A 162 -11.44 10.45 23.59
C ALA A 162 -11.46 11.98 23.56
N GLN A 163 -10.47 12.57 22.91
CA GLN A 163 -10.31 14.02 22.87
C GLN A 163 -10.19 14.50 21.42
N TRP A 164 -10.69 15.69 21.17
CA TRP A 164 -10.47 16.35 19.90
C TRP A 164 -8.99 16.66 19.70
N ILE A 165 -8.46 16.37 18.52
CA ILE A 165 -7.06 16.63 18.18
C ILE A 165 -6.94 17.38 16.86
N TRP A 166 -5.89 18.19 16.76
CA TRP A 166 -5.43 18.89 15.57
C TRP A 166 -3.91 19.06 15.60
N ARG A 167 -3.31 19.46 14.46
CA ARG A 167 -1.86 19.59 14.33
C ARG A 167 -1.24 20.69 15.19
N THR A 168 -1.95 21.81 15.35
CA THR A 168 -1.47 22.98 16.08
C THR A 168 -2.51 23.40 17.10
N ASN A 169 -2.09 24.21 18.08
CA ASN A 169 -3.06 24.79 18.99
C ASN A 169 -4.15 25.51 18.18
N PRO A 170 -5.43 25.15 18.34
CA PRO A 170 -6.52 25.75 17.58
C PRO A 170 -6.75 27.24 17.84
N GLU A 171 -6.11 27.80 18.89
CA GLU A 171 -6.08 29.24 19.13
C GLU A 171 -5.19 29.99 18.12
N THR A 172 -4.34 29.28 17.39
CA THR A 172 -3.59 29.85 16.25
C THR A 172 -4.35 29.61 14.95
N VAL A 173 -4.35 30.59 14.09
CA VAL A 173 -5.11 30.60 12.82
C VAL A 173 -4.87 29.34 12.00
N VAL A 174 -5.91 28.53 11.83
CA VAL A 174 -5.89 27.41 10.89
C VAL A 174 -6.29 27.91 9.50
N GLN A 175 -5.41 27.74 8.52
CA GLN A 175 -5.69 28.18 7.16
C GLN A 175 -6.78 27.31 6.52
N ARG A 176 -7.65 27.95 5.74
CA ARG A 176 -8.65 27.28 4.92
C ARG A 176 -8.00 26.31 3.93
N GLY A 177 -8.64 25.15 3.74
CA GLY A 177 -8.14 24.12 2.82
C GLY A 177 -6.97 23.33 3.36
N THR A 178 -6.54 23.59 4.60
CA THR A 178 -5.50 22.79 5.24
C THR A 178 -5.97 21.37 5.41
N VAL A 179 -5.23 20.45 4.81
CA VAL A 179 -5.41 19.02 4.98
C VAL A 179 -4.30 18.49 5.86
N ASN A 180 -4.68 17.77 6.90
CA ASN A 180 -3.72 17.03 7.71
C ASN A 180 -4.11 15.57 7.77
N TRP A 181 -3.10 14.72 7.79
CA TRP A 181 -3.24 13.31 7.98
C TRP A 181 -2.76 12.94 9.37
N PHE A 182 -3.52 12.13 10.05
CA PHE A 182 -3.23 11.64 11.38
C PHE A 182 -3.17 10.12 11.33
N TYR A 183 -2.16 9.55 11.97
CA TYR A 183 -1.90 8.12 11.95
C TYR A 183 -1.76 7.58 13.34
N ARG A 184 -2.22 6.38 13.53
CA ARG A 184 -2.00 5.62 14.74
C ARG A 184 -1.94 4.14 14.45
N ASP A 185 -0.85 3.53 14.89
CA ASP A 185 -0.73 2.09 14.89
C ASP A 185 -1.29 1.53 16.20
N PHE A 186 -1.93 0.38 16.11
CA PHE A 186 -2.40 -0.40 17.25
C PHE A 186 -2.29 -1.88 16.94
N THR A 187 -2.24 -2.73 17.98
CA THR A 187 -2.07 -4.17 17.83
C THR A 187 -3.21 -4.88 18.53
N LEU A 188 -3.77 -5.88 17.88
CA LEU A 188 -4.77 -6.78 18.42
C LEU A 188 -4.13 -8.12 18.75
N THR A 189 -4.39 -8.65 19.94
CA THR A 189 -3.95 -9.97 20.38
C THR A 189 -4.93 -11.07 19.93
N ASP A 190 -6.16 -10.70 19.65
CA ASP A 190 -7.22 -11.59 19.21
C ASP A 190 -8.00 -10.98 18.06
N ALA A 191 -8.54 -11.83 17.17
CA ALA A 191 -9.43 -11.38 16.11
C ALA A 191 -10.70 -10.79 16.73
N THR A 192 -10.93 -9.50 16.50
CA THR A 192 -11.91 -8.71 17.24
C THR A 192 -12.81 -7.94 16.29
N ARG A 193 -14.09 -7.88 16.61
CA ARG A 193 -15.03 -6.98 15.92
C ARG A 193 -14.96 -5.62 16.58
N VAL A 194 -14.67 -4.58 15.81
CA VAL A 194 -14.48 -3.20 16.29
C VAL A 194 -15.51 -2.29 15.65
N LYS A 195 -16.18 -1.49 16.47
CA LYS A 195 -17.05 -0.41 16.02
C LYS A 195 -16.35 0.93 16.20
N PHE A 196 -16.09 1.58 15.08
CA PHE A 196 -15.50 2.91 15.05
C PHE A 196 -16.58 3.97 15.11
N PHE A 197 -16.32 5.00 15.89
CA PHE A 197 -17.09 6.23 15.98
C PHE A 197 -16.19 7.40 15.65
N ALA A 198 -16.62 8.27 14.78
CA ALA A 198 -15.81 9.41 14.37
C ALA A 198 -16.66 10.67 14.18
N SER A 199 -16.10 11.82 14.51
CA SER A 199 -16.66 13.13 14.20
C SER A 199 -15.53 14.08 13.86
N CYS A 200 -15.78 15.07 13.01
CA CYS A 200 -14.76 16.01 12.56
C CYS A 200 -15.35 17.42 12.33
N ASP A 201 -14.44 18.35 12.12
CA ASP A 201 -14.73 19.70 11.70
C ASP A 201 -13.65 20.16 10.71
N ASN A 202 -13.91 20.23 9.36
CA ASN A 202 -15.23 20.16 8.71
C ASN A 202 -15.47 18.84 7.98
N SER A 203 -14.44 18.23 7.33
CA SER A 203 -14.58 16.96 6.61
C SER A 203 -13.46 16.00 6.98
N MET A 204 -13.75 14.72 6.93
CA MET A 204 -12.81 13.66 7.25
C MET A 204 -13.05 12.42 6.41
N ASP A 205 -11.95 11.80 6.00
CA ASP A 205 -11.92 10.43 5.50
C ASP A 205 -11.13 9.58 6.50
N VAL A 206 -11.61 8.39 6.81
CA VAL A 206 -10.93 7.47 7.73
C VAL A 206 -10.54 6.22 6.97
N PHE A 207 -9.30 5.80 7.17
CA PHE A 207 -8.71 4.63 6.54
C PHE A 207 -8.21 3.69 7.62
N LEU A 208 -8.42 2.40 7.41
CA LEU A 208 -7.89 1.34 8.23
C LEU A 208 -7.07 0.42 7.34
N ASP A 209 -5.82 0.19 7.69
CA ASP A 209 -4.88 -0.61 6.91
C ASP A 209 -4.85 -0.21 5.41
N GLY A 210 -4.88 1.11 5.15
CA GLY A 210 -4.92 1.69 3.81
C GLY A 210 -6.28 1.72 3.14
N GLN A 211 -7.28 1.06 3.69
CA GLN A 211 -8.62 0.98 3.11
C GLN A 211 -9.53 2.05 3.72
N GLN A 212 -10.22 2.83 2.88
CA GLN A 212 -11.16 3.83 3.35
C GLN A 212 -12.41 3.17 3.97
N ILE A 213 -12.63 3.42 5.25
CA ILE A 213 -13.78 2.88 6.01
C ILE A 213 -14.88 3.91 6.27
N MET A 214 -14.54 5.19 6.22
CA MET A 214 -15.52 6.29 6.29
C MET A 214 -15.08 7.38 5.31
N SER A 215 -16.02 8.01 4.65
CA SER A 215 -15.76 9.10 3.71
C SER A 215 -16.33 10.42 4.21
N SER A 216 -15.89 11.52 3.64
CA SER A 216 -16.43 12.86 3.94
C SER A 216 -17.92 12.98 3.70
N SER A 217 -18.51 12.13 2.86
CA SER A 217 -19.97 12.06 2.65
C SER A 217 -20.74 11.42 3.81
N ASP A 218 -20.07 10.71 4.70
CA ASP A 218 -20.68 10.11 5.91
C ASP A 218 -20.88 11.17 7.01
N PHE A 219 -20.31 12.37 6.83
CA PHE A 219 -20.44 13.52 7.72
C PHE A 219 -21.21 14.61 6.99
N ASP A 220 -22.15 15.25 7.67
CA ASP A 220 -22.90 16.37 7.08
C ASP A 220 -21.97 17.58 6.89
N GLN A 221 -21.88 18.04 5.65
CA GLN A 221 -20.88 19.03 5.24
C GLN A 221 -21.28 20.48 5.50
N GLU A 222 -22.55 20.77 5.77
CA GLU A 222 -22.97 22.15 5.65
C GLU A 222 -23.05 22.95 6.95
N ALA A 223 -23.36 22.39 8.09
CA ALA A 223 -23.63 23.22 9.24
C ALA A 223 -23.00 22.82 10.57
N ALA A 224 -22.73 21.54 10.78
CA ALA A 224 -22.34 21.06 12.09
C ALA A 224 -21.75 19.64 12.05
N SER A 225 -20.79 19.40 11.18
CA SER A 225 -20.14 18.09 11.08
C SER A 225 -19.58 17.58 12.42
N PHE A 226 -19.18 18.50 13.30
CA PHE A 226 -18.73 18.18 14.65
C PHE A 226 -19.84 17.73 15.61
N THR A 227 -21.11 17.92 15.28
CA THR A 227 -22.26 17.42 16.07
C THR A 227 -22.75 16.07 15.58
N GLN A 228 -22.32 15.65 14.40
CA GLN A 228 -22.67 14.37 13.82
C GLN A 228 -21.57 13.33 14.08
N MET A 229 -21.97 12.10 14.09
CA MET A 229 -21.10 10.96 14.36
C MET A 229 -21.26 9.90 13.28
N ALA A 230 -20.23 9.68 12.50
CA ALA A 230 -20.15 8.54 11.61
C ALA A 230 -19.80 7.27 12.40
N ARG A 231 -20.31 6.13 11.94
CA ARG A 231 -20.09 4.82 12.56
C ARG A 231 -19.72 3.80 11.49
N PHE A 232 -18.78 2.94 11.83
CA PHE A 232 -18.39 1.82 10.99
C PHE A 232 -18.01 0.62 11.85
N THR A 233 -18.51 -0.57 11.52
CA THR A 233 -18.18 -1.81 12.23
C THR A 233 -17.42 -2.73 11.30
N ILE A 234 -16.32 -3.30 11.78
CA ILE A 234 -15.45 -4.20 11.02
C ILE A 234 -14.87 -5.26 11.94
N ARG A 235 -14.63 -6.46 11.41
CA ARG A 235 -13.83 -7.47 12.07
C ARG A 235 -12.37 -7.31 11.65
N LEU A 236 -11.48 -7.23 12.64
CA LEU A 236 -10.05 -7.15 12.46
C LEU A 236 -9.39 -8.45 12.86
N GLY A 237 -8.35 -8.83 12.13
CA GLY A 237 -7.50 -9.96 12.45
C GLY A 237 -6.58 -9.68 13.64
N ILE A 238 -5.83 -10.72 14.04
CA ILE A 238 -4.72 -10.58 14.98
C ILE A 238 -3.58 -9.84 14.28
N GLY A 239 -2.88 -8.97 14.99
CA GLY A 239 -1.70 -8.30 14.47
C GLY A 239 -1.76 -6.78 14.57
N SER A 240 -0.84 -6.14 13.87
CA SER A 240 -0.73 -4.68 13.85
C SER A 240 -1.62 -4.08 12.77
N HIS A 241 -2.33 -3.04 13.14
CA HIS A 241 -3.22 -2.28 12.26
C HIS A 241 -2.83 -0.80 12.28
N THR A 242 -3.03 -0.11 11.16
CA THR A 242 -2.83 1.34 11.07
C THR A 242 -4.15 2.02 10.77
N LEU A 243 -4.54 2.94 11.64
CA LEU A 243 -5.68 3.81 11.44
C LEU A 243 -5.18 5.19 10.97
N ALA A 244 -5.71 5.68 9.87
CA ALA A 244 -5.39 6.99 9.34
C ALA A 244 -6.64 7.84 9.19
N ALA A 245 -6.56 9.12 9.53
CA ALA A 245 -7.60 10.09 9.34
C ALA A 245 -7.09 11.26 8.49
N ARG A 246 -7.70 11.47 7.34
CA ARG A 246 -7.51 12.66 6.52
C ARG A 246 -8.54 13.68 6.93
N VAL A 247 -8.11 14.75 7.59
CA VAL A 247 -9.02 15.79 8.10
C VAL A 247 -8.74 17.10 7.35
N LYS A 248 -9.79 17.69 6.81
CA LYS A 248 -9.70 18.91 6.02
C LYS A 248 -10.55 20.00 6.66
N ASN A 249 -9.93 21.15 6.84
CA ASN A 249 -10.64 22.37 7.22
C ASN A 249 -11.17 23.05 5.96
N ASP A 250 -12.42 22.73 5.58
CA ASP A 250 -12.95 23.09 4.26
C ASP A 250 -13.52 24.49 4.15
N LYS A 251 -14.13 25.02 5.18
CA LYS A 251 -14.79 26.32 5.08
C LYS A 251 -14.75 27.08 6.40
N PRO A 252 -13.96 28.15 6.50
CA PRO A 252 -14.36 29.21 7.40
C PRO A 252 -15.73 29.72 6.95
N TRP A 253 -16.59 29.98 7.88
CA TRP A 253 -17.83 30.71 7.59
C TRP A 253 -17.50 31.95 6.73
N GLN A 254 -18.00 31.97 5.51
CA GLN A 254 -17.85 33.09 4.59
C GLN A 254 -19.19 33.37 3.95
N ARG A 255 -19.52 34.65 3.85
CA ARG A 255 -20.73 35.14 3.18
C ARG A 255 -20.33 36.25 2.23
N TYR A 256 -21.02 36.31 1.12
CA TYR A 256 -20.76 37.23 0.03
C TYR A 256 -21.97 38.15 -0.12
N ASP A 257 -21.74 39.36 -0.65
CA ASP A 257 -22.79 40.32 -1.00
C ASP A 257 -23.77 40.65 0.13
N LEU A 258 -23.33 40.59 1.38
CA LEU A 258 -24.17 40.91 2.53
C LEU A 258 -24.58 42.36 2.52
N ALA A 259 -25.89 42.65 2.54
CA ALA A 259 -26.39 43.99 2.60
C ALA A 259 -26.03 44.65 3.92
N VAL A 260 -25.53 45.89 3.85
CA VAL A 260 -25.25 46.74 5.00
C VAL A 260 -26.11 47.97 4.93
N THR A 261 -26.84 48.24 5.99
CA THR A 261 -27.78 49.38 6.11
C THR A 261 -27.19 50.43 7.04
N ALA A 262 -27.02 51.64 6.52
CA ALA A 262 -26.41 52.76 7.24
C ALA A 262 -27.34 53.36 8.32
N SER A 263 -28.67 53.24 8.17
CA SER A 263 -29.62 53.84 9.12
C SER A 263 -29.57 53.20 10.51
N ASP A 264 -29.11 51.95 10.60
CA ASP A 264 -29.09 51.19 11.84
C ASP A 264 -27.81 50.35 12.04
N ASP A 265 -26.79 50.57 11.19
CA ASP A 265 -25.47 49.90 11.21
C ASP A 265 -25.54 48.39 11.15
N LYS A 266 -26.53 47.84 10.45
CA LYS A 266 -26.77 46.40 10.38
C LYS A 266 -26.19 45.74 9.15
N VAL A 267 -25.71 44.53 9.35
CA VAL A 267 -25.39 43.58 8.32
C VAL A 267 -26.48 42.53 8.29
N SER A 268 -27.18 42.40 7.18
CA SER A 268 -28.25 41.40 7.00
C SER A 268 -27.65 40.10 6.51
N CYS A 269 -27.85 39.02 7.26
CA CYS A 269 -27.30 37.68 6.97
C CYS A 269 -28.18 36.63 7.64
N SER A 270 -29.19 36.17 6.92
CA SER A 270 -30.15 35.20 7.46
C SER A 270 -29.46 33.89 7.86
N GLY A 271 -29.82 33.38 9.04
CA GLY A 271 -29.31 32.10 9.55
C GLY A 271 -27.80 32.08 9.76
N HIS A 272 -27.18 33.22 10.09
CA HIS A 272 -25.71 33.33 10.12
C HIS A 272 -25.02 32.49 11.21
N GLY A 273 -25.70 32.11 12.28
CA GLY A 273 -25.16 31.27 13.37
C GLY A 273 -24.01 31.88 14.19
N LEU A 274 -23.67 33.16 13.96
CA LEU A 274 -22.57 33.82 14.68
C LEU A 274 -23.03 34.25 16.09
N ALA A 275 -22.10 34.16 17.04
CA ALA A 275 -22.29 34.66 18.39
C ALA A 275 -21.75 36.09 18.53
N ASN A 276 -22.28 36.86 19.51
CA ASN A 276 -21.66 38.12 19.90
C ASN A 276 -20.19 37.87 20.31
N GLY A 277 -19.28 38.75 19.88
CA GLY A 277 -17.85 38.59 20.08
C GLY A 277 -17.13 37.77 19.02
N THR A 278 -17.84 37.13 18.07
CA THR A 278 -17.21 36.47 16.94
C THR A 278 -16.42 37.47 16.11
N GLN A 279 -15.17 37.14 15.79
CA GLN A 279 -14.34 37.97 14.93
C GLN A 279 -14.56 37.63 13.46
N VAL A 280 -14.85 38.67 12.66
CA VAL A 280 -14.98 38.55 11.20
C VAL A 280 -14.09 39.58 10.51
N THR A 281 -13.62 39.23 9.32
CA THR A 281 -12.81 40.13 8.47
C THR A 281 -13.63 40.50 7.25
N VAL A 282 -13.70 41.78 6.92
CA VAL A 282 -14.26 42.25 5.65
C VAL A 282 -13.25 41.90 4.53
N THR A 283 -13.63 41.07 3.58
CA THR A 283 -12.75 40.63 2.50
C THR A 283 -12.96 41.40 1.22
N ASP A 284 -14.17 41.95 1.02
CA ASP A 284 -14.51 42.86 -0.08
C ASP A 284 -15.67 43.78 0.34
N LYS A 285 -15.82 44.90 -0.37
CA LYS A 285 -16.94 45.80 -0.15
C LYS A 285 -17.31 46.63 -1.38
N SER A 286 -18.58 46.93 -1.51
CA SER A 286 -19.12 47.91 -2.44
C SER A 286 -20.03 48.88 -1.68
N GLY A 287 -19.62 50.13 -1.53
CA GLY A 287 -20.25 51.08 -0.61
C GLY A 287 -19.86 50.81 0.85
N ALA A 288 -20.82 50.79 1.77
CA ALA A 288 -20.64 50.52 3.21
C ALA A 288 -19.47 51.34 3.81
N ALA A 289 -19.51 52.66 3.63
CA ALA A 289 -18.49 53.54 4.18
C ALA A 289 -18.52 53.49 5.72
N GLY A 290 -17.33 53.44 6.32
CA GLY A 290 -17.10 53.13 7.74
C GLY A 290 -16.48 51.79 7.98
N LEU A 291 -16.70 50.82 7.08
CA LEU A 291 -16.03 49.52 7.11
C LEU A 291 -14.80 49.51 6.18
N ASN A 292 -13.73 48.80 6.53
CA ASN A 292 -12.52 48.72 5.75
C ASN A 292 -12.17 47.24 5.38
N VAL A 293 -11.82 47.02 4.11
CA VAL A 293 -11.35 45.74 3.64
C VAL A 293 -10.03 45.35 4.35
N GLY A 294 -9.89 44.09 4.70
CA GLY A 294 -8.76 43.56 5.47
C GLY A 294 -8.85 43.82 6.97
N THR A 295 -9.82 44.62 7.44
CA THR A 295 -10.01 44.91 8.87
C THR A 295 -10.86 43.84 9.53
N THR A 296 -10.47 43.47 10.74
CA THR A 296 -11.24 42.56 11.60
C THR A 296 -12.17 43.33 12.51
N TYR A 297 -13.39 42.86 12.57
CA TYR A 297 -14.45 43.37 13.41
C TYR A 297 -15.04 42.30 14.32
N PHE A 298 -15.76 42.71 15.35
CA PHE A 298 -16.48 41.81 16.27
C PHE A 298 -17.97 41.88 15.97
N VAL A 299 -18.61 40.72 15.90
CA VAL A 299 -20.08 40.63 15.79
C VAL A 299 -20.72 41.08 17.07
N ARG A 300 -21.71 41.97 16.99
CA ARG A 300 -22.46 42.53 18.10
C ARG A 300 -23.94 42.67 17.77
N ALA A 301 -24.75 42.83 18.81
CA ALA A 301 -26.20 43.05 18.72
C ALA A 301 -26.88 42.10 17.70
N LYS A 302 -26.49 40.81 17.75
CA LYS A 302 -26.97 39.81 16.82
C LYS A 302 -28.42 39.43 17.05
N THR A 303 -29.16 39.21 15.97
CA THR A 303 -30.40 38.43 15.93
C THR A 303 -30.12 37.12 15.19
N ASP A 304 -31.11 36.39 14.71
CA ASP A 304 -30.89 35.19 13.87
C ASP A 304 -30.56 35.58 12.43
N ASP A 305 -30.96 36.76 11.97
CA ASP A 305 -30.83 37.21 10.59
C ASP A 305 -29.99 38.48 10.39
N ASP A 306 -29.60 39.14 11.47
CA ASP A 306 -28.84 40.41 11.43
C ASP A 306 -27.79 40.48 12.54
N PHE A 307 -26.76 41.28 12.32
CA PHE A 307 -25.79 41.66 13.36
C PHE A 307 -25.15 43.01 13.02
N LYS A 308 -24.45 43.59 14.01
CA LYS A 308 -23.62 44.79 13.83
C LYS A 308 -22.16 44.44 13.96
N LEU A 309 -21.29 45.27 13.37
CA LEU A 309 -19.84 45.14 13.46
C LEU A 309 -19.26 46.18 14.42
N ALA A 310 -18.36 45.76 15.30
CA ALA A 310 -17.67 46.61 16.26
C ALA A 310 -16.16 46.50 16.12
N THR A 311 -15.42 47.57 16.44
CA THR A 311 -13.96 47.59 16.38
C THR A 311 -13.31 46.85 17.54
N THR A 312 -14.00 46.70 18.66
CA THR A 312 -13.60 45.92 19.82
C THR A 312 -14.73 45.02 20.30
N ASN A 313 -14.42 44.07 21.19
CA ASN A 313 -15.45 43.17 21.75
C ASN A 313 -16.38 43.88 22.78
N SER A 314 -16.87 45.04 22.42
CA SER A 314 -17.75 45.87 23.24
C SER A 314 -18.84 46.51 22.39
N ASP A 315 -20.09 46.59 22.91
CA ASP A 315 -21.22 47.17 22.19
C ASP A 315 -21.06 48.70 21.98
N GLY A 316 -20.26 49.37 22.82
CA GLY A 316 -19.95 50.79 22.67
C GLY A 316 -19.02 51.16 21.52
N THR A 317 -18.53 50.18 20.77
CA THR A 317 -17.58 50.36 19.66
C THR A 317 -18.14 49.90 18.31
N ILE A 318 -19.46 49.86 18.17
CA ILE A 318 -20.14 49.56 16.91
C ILE A 318 -19.70 50.58 15.85
N VAL A 319 -19.37 50.09 14.68
CA VAL A 319 -18.94 50.92 13.56
C VAL A 319 -20.13 51.67 13.01
N ASN A 320 -20.00 53.00 12.94
CA ASN A 320 -20.98 53.85 12.28
C ASN A 320 -20.80 53.72 10.75
N VAL A 321 -21.74 53.05 10.12
CA VAL A 321 -21.79 52.92 8.65
C VAL A 321 -22.52 54.11 8.08
N THR A 322 -21.86 54.88 7.23
CA THR A 322 -22.40 56.15 6.73
C THR A 322 -23.07 56.06 5.36
N THR A 323 -22.87 54.97 4.64
CA THR A 323 -23.54 54.68 3.36
C THR A 323 -23.97 53.22 3.28
N ASN A 324 -25.15 52.98 2.71
CA ASN A 324 -25.57 51.62 2.39
C ASN A 324 -24.59 50.98 1.41
N GLY A 325 -24.47 49.65 1.48
CA GLY A 325 -23.58 48.91 0.61
C GLY A 325 -23.68 47.41 0.76
N LYS A 326 -22.71 46.74 0.21
CA LYS A 326 -22.54 45.29 0.35
C LYS A 326 -21.12 44.99 0.85
N ILE A 327 -20.99 43.93 1.61
CA ILE A 327 -19.68 43.43 2.08
C ILE A 327 -19.60 41.93 1.96
N ASP A 328 -18.38 41.47 1.78
CA ASP A 328 -18.02 40.07 1.96
C ASP A 328 -17.36 39.89 3.33
N LEU A 329 -17.82 38.91 4.07
CA LEU A 329 -17.31 38.61 5.40
C LEU A 329 -16.76 37.20 5.48
N ARG A 330 -15.66 37.06 6.22
CA ARG A 330 -15.07 35.80 6.60
C ARG A 330 -14.76 35.78 8.09
N LEU A 331 -14.94 34.63 8.76
CA LEU A 331 -14.41 34.48 10.12
C LEU A 331 -12.91 34.75 10.13
N LYS A 332 -12.44 35.55 11.05
CA LYS A 332 -10.99 35.85 11.19
C LYS A 332 -10.24 34.64 11.66
N VAL A 333 -10.82 33.91 12.58
CA VAL A 333 -10.20 32.74 13.21
C VAL A 333 -11.21 31.60 13.08
N ASP A 334 -10.86 30.63 12.25
CA ASP A 334 -11.53 29.36 12.25
C ASP A 334 -10.80 28.47 13.24
N ASN A 335 -11.19 28.55 14.51
CA ASN A 335 -10.63 27.75 15.60
C ASN A 335 -11.24 26.34 15.61
N THR A 336 -11.87 25.93 14.53
CA THR A 336 -12.78 24.80 14.52
C THR A 336 -12.30 23.66 13.64
N ALA A 337 -10.99 23.47 13.47
CA ALA A 337 -10.47 22.29 12.81
C ALA A 337 -10.18 21.20 13.84
N GLY A 338 -10.41 19.95 13.47
CA GLY A 338 -10.06 18.80 14.30
C GLY A 338 -10.97 17.61 14.07
N PHE A 339 -10.62 16.52 14.74
CA PHE A 339 -11.44 15.32 14.75
C PHE A 339 -11.36 14.61 16.10
N ILE A 340 -12.34 13.76 16.33
CA ILE A 340 -12.40 12.83 17.44
C ILE A 340 -12.77 11.46 16.88
N LEU A 341 -12.07 10.43 17.34
CA LEU A 341 -12.29 9.06 16.90
C LEU A 341 -12.08 8.11 18.07
N THR A 342 -12.92 7.07 18.16
CA THR A 342 -12.72 5.92 19.04
C THR A 342 -13.14 4.63 18.35
N GLY A 343 -12.45 3.55 18.67
CA GLY A 343 -12.81 2.18 18.29
C GLY A 343 -13.10 1.38 19.54
N ILE A 344 -14.30 0.82 19.64
CA ILE A 344 -14.75 0.01 20.78
C ILE A 344 -15.01 -1.41 20.29
N GLU A 345 -14.52 -2.39 21.04
CA GLU A 345 -14.80 -3.79 20.78
C GLU A 345 -16.31 -4.08 20.84
N VAL A 346 -16.77 -4.95 19.95
CA VAL A 346 -18.16 -5.41 19.89
C VAL A 346 -18.17 -6.92 20.15
N ASN A 347 -18.96 -7.38 21.08
CA ASN A 347 -19.11 -8.80 21.39
C ASN A 347 -19.91 -9.54 20.30
N SER A 348 -20.02 -10.88 20.44
CA SER A 348 -20.77 -11.75 19.51
C SER A 348 -22.24 -11.35 19.33
N ASP A 349 -22.84 -10.69 20.34
CA ASP A 349 -24.23 -10.24 20.29
C ASP A 349 -24.39 -8.85 19.66
N GLY A 350 -23.30 -8.27 19.14
CA GLY A 350 -23.29 -6.94 18.53
C GLY A 350 -23.33 -5.79 19.54
N LYS A 351 -23.15 -6.07 20.84
CA LYS A 351 -23.09 -5.04 21.89
C LYS A 351 -21.67 -4.54 22.07
N GLU A 352 -21.54 -3.24 22.22
CA GLU A 352 -20.29 -2.58 22.55
C GLU A 352 -19.83 -3.02 23.95
N THR A 353 -18.57 -3.41 24.06
CA THR A 353 -17.91 -3.70 25.32
C THR A 353 -17.29 -2.42 25.91
N ASP A 354 -16.80 -2.50 27.13
CA ASP A 354 -16.03 -1.39 27.71
C ASP A 354 -14.56 -1.38 27.23
N THR A 355 -14.16 -2.34 26.39
CA THR A 355 -12.81 -2.43 25.84
C THR A 355 -12.64 -1.44 24.71
N VAL A 356 -11.79 -0.45 24.91
CA VAL A 356 -11.41 0.54 23.91
C VAL A 356 -10.16 0.07 23.18
N VAL A 357 -10.27 -0.14 21.88
CA VAL A 357 -9.17 -0.60 21.03
C VAL A 357 -8.27 0.57 20.62
N VAL A 358 -8.89 1.67 20.23
CA VAL A 358 -8.18 2.88 19.81
C VAL A 358 -9.01 4.13 20.11
N ARG A 359 -8.35 5.22 20.44
CA ARG A 359 -9.02 6.53 20.64
C ARG A 359 -8.12 7.68 20.24
N THR A 360 -8.69 8.82 19.94
CA THR A 360 -7.94 10.06 19.78
C THR A 360 -7.38 10.52 21.13
N ASN A 361 -6.07 10.70 21.17
CA ASN A 361 -5.32 11.21 22.28
C ASN A 361 -3.99 11.80 21.74
N THR A 362 -3.00 12.00 22.58
CA THR A 362 -1.70 12.61 22.26
C THR A 362 -0.74 11.73 21.44
N SER A 363 -1.11 10.51 21.06
CA SER A 363 -0.19 9.54 20.42
C SER A 363 -0.37 9.41 18.91
N TRP A 364 -1.05 10.33 18.27
CA TRP A 364 -1.18 10.35 16.82
C TRP A 364 0.02 11.01 16.16
N GLN A 365 0.50 10.39 15.09
CA GLN A 365 1.45 11.00 14.17
C GLN A 365 0.70 11.87 13.18
N VAL A 366 1.31 12.96 12.71
CA VAL A 366 0.64 13.90 11.82
C VAL A 366 1.52 14.27 10.63
N SER A 367 0.91 14.38 9.44
CA SER A 367 1.53 14.86 8.22
C SER A 367 0.60 15.81 7.47
N SER A 368 1.17 16.74 6.73
CA SER A 368 0.43 17.59 5.78
C SER A 368 0.35 16.98 4.39
N THR A 369 1.12 15.92 4.12
CA THR A 369 1.13 15.22 2.84
C THR A 369 0.21 14.02 2.86
N GLU A 370 -0.31 13.64 1.70
CA GLU A 370 -1.15 12.47 1.55
C GLU A 370 -0.33 11.20 1.84
N PRO A 371 -0.75 10.34 2.76
CA PRO A 371 -0.07 9.10 3.04
C PRO A 371 -0.50 8.03 2.04
N TYR A 372 0.44 7.21 1.68
CA TYR A 372 0.21 6.02 0.88
C TYR A 372 0.70 4.80 1.65
N TRP A 373 0.01 3.68 1.52
CA TRP A 373 0.51 2.42 2.02
C TRP A 373 1.66 1.92 1.15
N ARG A 374 2.66 1.33 1.78
CA ARG A 374 3.70 0.62 1.04
C ARG A 374 3.09 -0.61 0.38
N PRO A 375 3.34 -0.89 -0.90
CA PRO A 375 2.78 -2.06 -1.57
C PRO A 375 3.00 -3.37 -0.81
N ALA A 376 4.21 -3.61 -0.29
CA ALA A 376 4.50 -4.78 0.51
C ALA A 376 3.64 -4.90 1.78
N MET A 377 3.32 -3.78 2.44
CA MET A 377 2.45 -3.79 3.62
C MET A 377 1.00 -4.14 3.26
N ILE A 378 0.54 -3.78 2.08
CA ILE A 378 -0.76 -4.20 1.57
C ILE A 378 -0.80 -5.73 1.46
N LEU A 379 0.19 -6.32 0.78
CA LEU A 379 0.29 -7.78 0.63
C LEU A 379 0.36 -8.49 2.00
N LYS A 380 1.17 -7.98 2.93
CA LYS A 380 1.26 -8.49 4.29
C LYS A 380 -0.12 -8.51 4.98
N THR A 381 -0.82 -7.37 5.00
CA THR A 381 -2.13 -7.27 5.67
C THR A 381 -3.14 -8.23 5.08
N LEU A 382 -3.14 -8.41 3.76
CA LEU A 382 -4.02 -9.34 3.07
C LEU A 382 -3.68 -10.81 3.38
N ALA A 383 -2.39 -11.14 3.47
CA ALA A 383 -1.95 -12.49 3.84
C ALA A 383 -2.26 -12.81 5.32
N GLU A 384 -2.09 -11.83 6.22
CA GLU A 384 -2.49 -11.97 7.64
C GLU A 384 -4.01 -12.14 7.79
N GLU A 385 -4.80 -11.43 6.99
CA GLU A 385 -6.25 -11.61 6.95
C GLU A 385 -6.61 -13.02 6.45
N ALA A 386 -5.97 -13.49 5.38
CA ALA A 386 -6.17 -14.86 4.89
C ALA A 386 -5.77 -15.91 5.92
N ALA A 387 -4.68 -15.70 6.65
CA ALA A 387 -4.26 -16.55 7.77
C ALA A 387 -5.32 -16.59 8.88
N THR A 388 -5.91 -15.44 9.21
CA THR A 388 -6.99 -15.36 10.22
C THR A 388 -8.23 -16.13 9.79
N ARG A 389 -8.53 -16.18 8.49
CA ARG A 389 -9.61 -17.02 7.92
C ARG A 389 -9.29 -18.51 7.93
N GLY A 390 -8.06 -18.90 8.25
CA GLY A 390 -7.60 -20.27 8.24
C GLY A 390 -7.22 -20.79 6.84
N VAL A 391 -6.87 -19.90 5.91
CA VAL A 391 -6.38 -20.33 4.60
C VAL A 391 -5.10 -21.12 4.78
N TYR A 392 -5.05 -22.29 4.12
CA TYR A 392 -3.95 -23.24 4.25
C TYR A 392 -2.59 -22.59 3.97
N ARG A 393 -1.62 -22.84 4.84
CA ARG A 393 -0.24 -22.32 4.78
C ARG A 393 -0.05 -20.82 5.06
N MET A 394 -1.08 -19.98 4.97
CA MET A 394 -0.91 -18.52 5.17
C MET A 394 -0.44 -18.17 6.59
N ASN A 395 -0.83 -18.93 7.60
CA ASN A 395 -0.38 -18.76 8.98
C ASN A 395 1.10 -19.14 9.22
N ARG A 396 1.79 -19.63 8.19
CA ARG A 396 3.20 -19.99 8.23
C ARG A 396 4.13 -18.87 7.79
N LEU A 397 3.59 -17.90 7.07
CA LEU A 397 4.38 -16.78 6.57
C LEU A 397 4.80 -15.86 7.71
N THR A 398 6.05 -15.46 7.67
CA THR A 398 6.61 -14.36 8.45
C THR A 398 7.07 -13.24 7.51
N TYR A 399 7.44 -12.07 8.04
CA TYR A 399 7.69 -10.90 7.19
C TYR A 399 8.98 -10.20 7.61
N GLY A 400 9.94 -10.09 6.69
CA GLY A 400 11.23 -9.43 6.88
C GLY A 400 11.21 -7.92 6.69
N PHE A 401 10.02 -7.31 6.55
CA PHE A 401 9.84 -5.89 6.33
C PHE A 401 8.77 -5.29 7.23
N THR A 402 8.81 -3.97 7.36
CA THR A 402 7.88 -3.19 8.18
C THR A 402 7.33 -2.01 7.39
N ASN A 403 6.35 -1.31 7.96
CA ASN A 403 5.83 -0.08 7.38
C ASN A 403 6.91 1.03 7.24
N SER A 404 7.91 1.02 8.10
CA SER A 404 9.00 2.01 8.10
C SER A 404 10.18 1.64 7.20
N ALA A 405 10.40 0.35 6.93
CA ALA A 405 11.55 -0.11 6.16
C ALA A 405 11.28 -1.41 5.40
N PRO A 406 11.84 -1.56 4.18
CA PRO A 406 11.92 -2.84 3.49
C PRO A 406 12.88 -3.79 4.22
N THR A 407 13.07 -4.99 3.70
CA THR A 407 14.04 -5.97 4.23
C THR A 407 15.45 -5.37 4.32
N SER A 408 15.81 -4.50 3.36
CA SER A 408 17.00 -3.64 3.45
C SER A 408 16.81 -2.33 2.70
N GLY A 409 17.42 -1.25 3.17
CA GLY A 409 17.32 0.08 2.57
C GLY A 409 16.17 0.90 3.15
N SER A 410 15.53 1.72 2.33
CA SER A 410 14.43 2.60 2.70
C SER A 410 13.32 2.57 1.65
N TRP A 411 12.07 2.70 2.08
CA TRP A 411 10.95 2.84 1.17
C TRP A 411 11.01 4.20 0.46
N THR A 412 10.93 4.19 -0.86
CA THR A 412 10.82 5.37 -1.72
C THR A 412 9.57 5.32 -2.59
N THR A 413 9.06 4.12 -2.84
CA THR A 413 7.88 3.90 -3.68
C THR A 413 6.60 4.04 -2.87
N GLU A 414 5.70 4.84 -3.38
CA GLU A 414 4.34 5.02 -2.88
C GLU A 414 3.38 4.51 -3.93
N ALA A 415 2.33 3.82 -3.51
CA ALA A 415 1.33 3.29 -4.42
C ALA A 415 -0.08 3.50 -3.89
N ASP A 416 -0.98 3.78 -4.81
CA ASP A 416 -2.42 3.79 -4.62
C ASP A 416 -2.98 2.68 -5.53
N LEU A 417 -3.48 1.62 -4.91
CA LEU A 417 -3.94 0.41 -5.60
C LEU A 417 -5.44 0.22 -5.44
N THR A 418 -6.07 -0.22 -6.51
CA THR A 418 -7.43 -0.77 -6.46
C THR A 418 -7.34 -2.27 -6.69
N LEU A 419 -7.68 -3.02 -5.68
CA LEU A 419 -7.65 -4.48 -5.71
C LEU A 419 -9.02 -5.05 -6.12
N LYS A 420 -9.06 -6.23 -6.69
CA LYS A 420 -10.30 -6.90 -7.09
C LYS A 420 -10.62 -8.05 -6.14
N VAL A 421 -11.83 -8.07 -5.59
CA VAL A 421 -12.32 -9.23 -4.83
C VAL A 421 -12.26 -10.47 -5.71
N GLY A 422 -11.76 -11.57 -5.16
CA GLY A 422 -11.55 -12.82 -5.89
C GLY A 422 -10.19 -12.91 -6.61
N ALA A 423 -9.39 -11.85 -6.66
CA ALA A 423 -8.00 -11.96 -7.09
C ALA A 423 -7.21 -12.81 -6.08
N THR A 424 -6.27 -13.62 -6.54
CA THR A 424 -5.36 -14.35 -5.65
C THR A 424 -4.30 -13.40 -5.08
N LEU A 425 -3.72 -13.72 -3.93
CA LEU A 425 -2.62 -12.92 -3.39
C LEU A 425 -1.37 -12.97 -4.29
N LEU A 426 -1.21 -14.03 -5.08
CA LEU A 426 -0.14 -14.08 -6.08
C LEU A 426 -0.36 -13.01 -7.16
N THR A 427 -1.59 -12.86 -7.66
CA THR A 427 -1.94 -11.77 -8.61
C THR A 427 -1.71 -10.38 -7.99
N VAL A 428 -2.04 -10.21 -6.70
CA VAL A 428 -1.77 -8.97 -5.98
C VAL A 428 -0.26 -8.70 -5.87
N LEU A 429 0.54 -9.73 -5.63
CA LEU A 429 2.00 -9.61 -5.63
C LEU A 429 2.51 -9.16 -7.01
N ASP A 430 2.01 -9.74 -8.11
CA ASP A 430 2.37 -9.34 -9.47
C ASP A 430 2.05 -7.85 -9.73
N ASP A 431 0.87 -7.38 -9.30
CA ASP A 431 0.51 -5.96 -9.37
C ASP A 431 1.51 -5.07 -8.62
N MET A 432 2.03 -5.53 -7.48
CA MET A 432 3.01 -4.80 -6.68
C MET A 432 4.41 -4.83 -7.29
N VAL A 433 4.77 -5.96 -7.89
CA VAL A 433 5.98 -6.08 -8.70
C VAL A 433 5.93 -5.11 -9.88
N ASP A 434 4.78 -4.95 -10.52
CA ASP A 434 4.58 -3.96 -11.58
C ASP A 434 4.71 -2.50 -11.10
N LEU A 435 4.47 -2.25 -9.83
CA LEU A 435 4.71 -0.96 -9.20
C LEU A 435 6.18 -0.73 -8.79
N GLY A 436 7.04 -1.72 -8.96
CA GLY A 436 8.48 -1.60 -8.76
C GLY A 436 8.99 -2.14 -7.42
N HIS A 437 8.23 -3.00 -6.75
CA HIS A 437 8.70 -3.72 -5.58
C HIS A 437 9.19 -5.12 -5.96
N ASP A 438 10.21 -5.59 -5.28
CA ASP A 438 10.74 -6.93 -5.45
C ASP A 438 10.42 -7.78 -4.23
N PHE A 439 10.08 -9.05 -4.45
CA PHE A 439 9.68 -9.99 -3.40
C PHE A 439 10.45 -11.31 -3.50
N TRP A 440 10.61 -11.94 -2.37
CA TRP A 440 11.16 -13.29 -2.27
C TRP A 440 10.67 -13.97 -0.99
N LEU A 441 10.47 -15.25 -1.05
CA LEU A 441 10.13 -16.07 0.10
C LEU A 441 11.31 -16.95 0.46
N ASP A 442 11.91 -16.72 1.65
CA ASP A 442 12.99 -17.56 2.15
C ASP A 442 12.51 -19.00 2.29
N PRO A 443 13.15 -19.95 1.59
CA PRO A 443 12.67 -21.32 1.57
C PRO A 443 12.90 -22.09 2.87
N SER A 444 13.72 -21.56 3.78
CA SER A 444 14.02 -22.20 5.06
C SER A 444 13.19 -21.65 6.22
N THR A 445 12.96 -20.35 6.26
CA THR A 445 12.27 -19.64 7.35
C THR A 445 10.82 -19.33 7.05
N LEU A 446 10.41 -19.37 5.77
CA LEU A 446 9.12 -18.91 5.27
C LEU A 446 8.91 -17.40 5.53
N GLU A 447 9.98 -16.65 5.55
CA GLU A 447 9.95 -15.20 5.66
C GLU A 447 9.77 -14.58 4.28
N LEU A 448 8.65 -13.87 4.10
CA LEU A 448 8.43 -13.05 2.92
C LEU A 448 9.22 -11.77 3.08
N GLU A 449 10.14 -11.55 2.18
CA GLU A 449 10.98 -10.36 2.10
C GLU A 449 10.50 -9.44 0.99
N ALA A 450 10.73 -8.14 1.14
CA ALA A 450 10.37 -7.13 0.15
C ALA A 450 11.40 -6.01 0.08
N TRP A 451 11.67 -5.54 -1.14
CA TRP A 451 12.63 -4.47 -1.44
C TRP A 451 12.06 -3.49 -2.47
N GLU A 452 12.61 -2.28 -2.50
CA GLU A 452 12.45 -1.35 -3.64
C GLU A 452 13.23 -1.86 -4.88
N SER A 453 14.36 -2.53 -4.64
CA SER A 453 15.13 -3.21 -5.65
C SER A 453 15.99 -4.27 -4.96
N ARG A 454 15.71 -5.53 -5.23
CA ARG A 454 16.48 -6.65 -4.72
C ARG A 454 17.77 -6.84 -5.52
N GLY A 455 18.82 -7.27 -4.85
CA GLY A 455 20.11 -7.62 -5.43
C GLY A 455 21.16 -6.53 -5.27
N THR A 456 22.40 -6.95 -5.46
CA THR A 456 23.59 -6.09 -5.31
C THR A 456 24.28 -5.94 -6.65
N ASP A 457 24.85 -4.77 -6.94
CA ASP A 457 25.72 -4.58 -8.10
C ASP A 457 27.08 -5.22 -7.85
N ARG A 458 27.28 -6.40 -8.41
CA ARG A 458 28.51 -7.19 -8.36
C ARG A 458 29.31 -7.12 -9.66
N SER A 459 28.94 -6.24 -10.57
CA SER A 459 29.58 -6.16 -11.89
C SER A 459 31.08 -5.84 -11.85
N ALA A 460 31.57 -5.30 -10.74
CA ALA A 460 33.00 -5.07 -10.54
C ALA A 460 33.78 -6.36 -10.17
N THR A 461 33.11 -7.37 -9.63
CA THR A 461 33.75 -8.58 -9.10
C THR A 461 33.32 -9.85 -9.81
N VAL A 462 32.14 -9.86 -10.44
CA VAL A 462 31.61 -11.02 -11.16
C VAL A 462 31.53 -10.68 -12.64
N LEU A 463 32.38 -11.34 -13.41
CA LEU A 463 32.40 -11.28 -14.86
C LEU A 463 32.04 -12.65 -15.42
N LEU A 464 30.93 -12.74 -16.13
CA LEU A 464 30.55 -13.88 -16.93
C LEU A 464 31.12 -13.67 -18.34
N ASP A 465 32.11 -14.43 -18.75
CA ASP A 465 32.83 -14.24 -20.02
C ASP A 465 32.95 -15.53 -20.83
N THR A 466 32.73 -15.38 -22.13
CA THR A 466 32.96 -16.50 -23.10
C THR A 466 34.42 -16.84 -23.17
N GLY A 467 34.74 -18.12 -22.93
CA GLY A 467 36.10 -18.59 -22.86
C GLY A 467 36.67 -18.70 -21.44
N GLN A 468 35.96 -18.21 -20.43
CA GLN A 468 36.32 -18.41 -19.01
C GLN A 468 35.29 -19.26 -18.29
N ASN A 469 34.06 -18.77 -18.19
CA ASN A 469 33.01 -19.38 -17.39
C ASN A 469 31.62 -19.40 -18.08
N LEU A 470 31.50 -18.88 -19.31
CA LEU A 470 30.32 -19.05 -20.14
C LEU A 470 30.59 -20.11 -21.23
N ALA A 471 29.93 -21.24 -21.14
CA ALA A 471 29.94 -22.26 -22.17
C ALA A 471 29.04 -21.89 -23.35
N ARG A 472 27.96 -21.19 -23.08
CA ARG A 472 27.00 -20.73 -24.09
C ARG A 472 26.42 -19.36 -23.72
N PHE A 473 26.29 -18.48 -24.73
CA PHE A 473 25.69 -17.16 -24.58
C PHE A 473 24.96 -16.78 -25.87
N SER A 474 23.68 -16.51 -25.75
CA SER A 474 22.87 -15.97 -26.85
C SER A 474 22.00 -14.82 -26.33
N THR A 475 21.71 -13.84 -27.17
CA THR A 475 20.87 -12.71 -26.80
C THR A 475 19.67 -12.62 -27.71
N SER A 476 18.54 -12.25 -27.13
CA SER A 476 17.34 -11.85 -27.85
C SER A 476 16.96 -10.42 -27.45
N VAL A 477 16.45 -9.68 -28.42
CA VAL A 477 15.98 -8.32 -28.19
C VAL A 477 14.46 -8.31 -28.19
N GLU A 478 13.88 -8.05 -27.05
CA GLU A 478 12.43 -7.87 -26.93
C GLU A 478 12.09 -6.40 -27.11
N ARG A 479 11.14 -6.14 -27.98
CA ARG A 479 10.65 -4.77 -28.19
C ARG A 479 9.84 -4.31 -26.98
N PRO A 480 9.82 -2.98 -26.69
CA PRO A 480 8.96 -2.43 -25.65
C PRO A 480 7.52 -2.88 -25.85
N LEU A 481 6.91 -3.40 -24.80
CA LEU A 481 5.53 -3.88 -24.87
C LEU A 481 4.55 -2.70 -24.95
N LYS A 482 4.81 -1.64 -24.19
CA LYS A 482 3.90 -0.50 -24.01
C LYS A 482 4.66 0.81 -23.89
N THR A 483 4.19 1.83 -24.58
CA THR A 483 4.76 3.19 -24.57
C THR A 483 3.75 4.27 -24.20
N VAL A 484 2.45 3.92 -24.22
CA VAL A 484 1.33 4.81 -23.91
C VAL A 484 0.32 4.06 -23.05
N ALA A 485 -0.17 4.68 -22.00
CA ALA A 485 -1.22 4.15 -21.16
C ALA A 485 -2.49 5.01 -21.25
N LEU A 486 -3.62 4.36 -21.55
CA LEU A 486 -4.95 4.90 -21.35
C LEU A 486 -5.45 4.44 -19.97
N VAL A 487 -5.76 5.39 -19.11
CA VAL A 487 -6.07 5.13 -17.71
C VAL A 487 -7.49 5.57 -17.41
N ARG A 488 -8.29 4.67 -16.85
CA ARG A 488 -9.62 4.98 -16.33
C ARG A 488 -9.52 5.40 -14.87
N THR A 489 -10.04 6.59 -14.56
CA THR A 489 -10.13 7.14 -13.21
C THR A 489 -11.59 7.45 -12.84
N LYS A 490 -11.83 7.83 -11.61
CA LYS A 490 -13.14 8.29 -11.14
C LYS A 490 -13.69 9.47 -11.96
N ASN A 491 -12.82 10.37 -12.37
CA ASN A 491 -13.20 11.62 -13.05
C ASN A 491 -13.23 11.50 -14.56
N GLY A 492 -12.96 10.31 -15.10
CA GLY A 492 -12.94 10.05 -16.54
C GLY A 492 -11.67 9.33 -16.99
N TRP A 493 -11.21 9.70 -18.18
CA TRP A 493 -10.07 9.07 -18.82
C TRP A 493 -8.89 10.03 -18.85
N LEU A 494 -7.71 9.51 -18.52
CA LEU A 494 -6.47 10.21 -18.75
C LEU A 494 -5.54 9.36 -19.61
N ARG A 495 -4.66 10.01 -20.34
CA ARG A 495 -3.60 9.38 -21.12
C ARG A 495 -2.24 9.86 -20.60
N THR A 496 -1.36 8.93 -20.40
CA THR A 496 0.06 9.22 -20.14
C THR A 496 0.93 8.44 -21.11
N ALA A 497 2.09 8.98 -21.42
CA ALA A 497 3.04 8.36 -22.33
C ALA A 497 4.47 8.66 -21.84
N ASP A 498 5.36 7.69 -22.00
CA ASP A 498 6.78 7.97 -22.02
C ASP A 498 7.11 8.47 -23.43
N ASN A 499 7.30 9.77 -23.57
CA ASN A 499 7.53 10.40 -24.87
C ASN A 499 8.83 9.92 -25.52
N THR A 500 9.89 9.72 -24.72
CA THR A 500 11.19 9.25 -25.23
C THR A 500 11.06 7.84 -25.79
N LEU A 501 10.44 6.95 -25.04
CA LEU A 501 10.21 5.57 -25.49
C LEU A 501 9.23 5.49 -26.68
N ARG A 502 8.17 6.31 -26.66
CA ARG A 502 7.21 6.38 -27.76
C ARG A 502 7.87 6.85 -29.05
N ASP A 503 8.68 7.88 -29.00
CA ASP A 503 9.33 8.44 -30.18
C ASP A 503 10.39 7.49 -30.76
N ALA A 504 11.07 6.72 -29.89
CA ALA A 504 12.04 5.71 -30.30
C ALA A 504 11.39 4.40 -30.81
N ASN A 505 10.26 3.97 -30.24
CA ASN A 505 9.70 2.62 -30.45
C ASN A 505 8.27 2.61 -31.05
N GLY A 506 7.72 3.78 -31.31
CA GLY A 506 6.37 3.94 -31.83
C GLY A 506 5.30 3.91 -30.75
N TRP A 507 4.07 4.14 -31.17
CA TRP A 507 2.89 4.22 -30.33
C TRP A 507 2.36 2.80 -30.02
N ARG A 508 2.39 2.39 -28.74
CA ARG A 508 1.92 1.09 -28.26
C ARG A 508 1.11 1.27 -27.00
N GLU A 509 -0.18 0.99 -27.07
CA GLU A 509 -1.12 1.29 -26.00
C GLU A 509 -1.29 0.14 -25.02
N THR A 510 -1.52 0.50 -23.77
CA THR A 510 -2.09 -0.37 -22.75
C THR A 510 -3.27 0.31 -22.07
N PHE A 511 -4.20 -0.49 -21.56
CA PHE A 511 -5.31 -0.01 -20.77
C PHE A 511 -5.06 -0.36 -19.30
N LEU A 512 -5.18 0.65 -18.42
CA LEU A 512 -5.03 0.48 -16.99
C LEU A 512 -6.30 1.01 -16.30
N GLU A 513 -6.87 0.21 -15.43
CA GLU A 513 -8.08 0.57 -14.70
C GLU A 513 -7.75 0.73 -13.21
N TYR A 514 -7.73 1.98 -12.74
CA TYR A 514 -7.52 2.31 -11.33
C TYR A 514 -8.82 2.62 -10.59
N GLY A 515 -9.95 2.20 -11.13
CA GLY A 515 -11.25 2.26 -10.48
C GLY A 515 -11.72 3.68 -10.11
N ASN A 516 -12.74 3.74 -9.26
CA ASN A 516 -13.41 4.99 -8.92
C ASN A 516 -12.69 5.85 -7.87
N THR A 517 -11.53 5.47 -7.38
CA THR A 517 -10.96 6.00 -6.14
C THR A 517 -9.58 6.63 -6.25
N ALA A 518 -8.79 6.30 -7.27
CA ALA A 518 -7.48 6.92 -7.44
C ALA A 518 -7.62 8.40 -7.83
N SER A 519 -6.82 9.26 -7.21
CA SER A 519 -6.66 10.62 -7.72
C SER A 519 -6.00 10.56 -9.11
N GLU A 520 -6.26 11.55 -9.97
CA GLU A 520 -5.64 11.60 -11.30
C GLU A 520 -4.11 11.54 -11.23
N ASP A 521 -3.53 12.21 -10.23
CA ASP A 521 -2.08 12.21 -10.03
C ASP A 521 -1.54 10.85 -9.60
N ALA A 522 -2.24 10.13 -8.72
CA ALA A 522 -1.87 8.77 -8.34
C ALA A 522 -1.99 7.82 -9.53
N ALA A 523 -3.09 7.88 -10.25
CA ALA A 523 -3.30 7.07 -11.45
C ALA A 523 -2.21 7.32 -12.52
N LYS A 524 -1.82 8.59 -12.71
CA LYS A 524 -0.75 8.97 -13.62
C LYS A 524 0.62 8.47 -13.16
N ARG A 525 0.92 8.58 -11.85
CA ARG A 525 2.17 8.04 -11.28
C ARG A 525 2.27 6.52 -11.50
N ASN A 526 1.22 5.79 -11.17
CA ASN A 526 1.18 4.34 -11.35
C ASN A 526 1.32 3.94 -12.83
N ALA A 527 0.60 4.62 -13.73
CA ALA A 527 0.73 4.37 -15.16
C ALA A 527 2.15 4.66 -15.68
N ASN A 528 2.79 5.73 -15.21
CA ASN A 528 4.17 6.04 -15.58
C ASN A 528 5.15 4.95 -15.10
N ARG A 529 4.91 4.35 -13.92
CA ARG A 529 5.74 3.23 -13.42
C ARG A 529 5.58 2.00 -14.30
N VAL A 530 4.33 1.62 -14.63
CA VAL A 530 4.07 0.51 -15.56
C VAL A 530 4.77 0.77 -16.90
N LEU A 531 4.67 1.97 -17.46
CA LEU A 531 5.36 2.32 -18.70
C LEU A 531 6.89 2.28 -18.55
N ALA A 532 7.45 2.77 -17.45
CA ALA A 532 8.88 2.72 -17.19
C ALA A 532 9.42 1.28 -17.13
N ARG A 533 8.60 0.34 -16.68
CA ARG A 533 8.96 -1.08 -16.61
C ARG A 533 8.73 -1.80 -17.94
N THR A 534 7.57 -1.65 -18.55
CA THR A 534 7.16 -2.38 -19.77
C THR A 534 7.57 -1.67 -21.06
N GLY A 535 7.89 -0.39 -20.99
CA GLY A 535 8.24 0.45 -22.14
C GLY A 535 9.69 0.35 -22.57
N LYS A 536 10.57 -0.27 -21.79
CA LYS A 536 11.99 -0.42 -22.16
C LYS A 536 12.17 -1.57 -23.14
N THR A 537 13.09 -1.39 -24.09
CA THR A 537 13.62 -2.49 -24.86
C THR A 537 14.38 -3.41 -23.93
N ARG A 538 13.97 -4.66 -23.83
CA ARG A 538 14.66 -5.66 -23.02
C ARG A 538 15.60 -6.46 -23.92
N VAL A 539 16.83 -6.61 -23.50
CA VAL A 539 17.78 -7.54 -24.10
C VAL A 539 17.94 -8.68 -23.12
N LEU A 540 17.45 -9.83 -23.48
CA LEU A 540 17.56 -11.04 -22.67
C LEU A 540 18.73 -11.87 -23.17
N ALA A 541 19.56 -12.35 -22.27
CA ALA A 541 20.53 -13.39 -22.57
C ALA A 541 19.90 -14.73 -22.16
N GLN A 542 19.64 -15.56 -23.13
CA GLN A 542 18.97 -16.86 -22.98
C GLN A 542 19.91 -18.02 -23.33
N GLY A 543 19.62 -19.18 -22.74
CA GLY A 543 20.44 -20.38 -22.96
C GLY A 543 21.87 -20.18 -22.49
N VAL A 544 22.07 -19.31 -21.49
CA VAL A 544 23.36 -19.09 -20.85
C VAL A 544 23.71 -20.32 -20.01
N GLU A 545 24.86 -20.87 -20.20
CA GLU A 545 25.37 -21.96 -19.38
C GLU A 545 26.67 -21.54 -18.71
N VAL A 546 26.66 -21.56 -17.38
CA VAL A 546 27.81 -21.15 -16.57
C VAL A 546 28.60 -22.36 -16.12
N VAL A 547 29.88 -22.35 -16.47
CA VAL A 547 30.86 -23.28 -15.91
C VAL A 547 31.36 -22.72 -14.58
N ILE A 548 31.24 -23.50 -13.53
CA ILE A 548 31.63 -23.08 -12.18
C ILE A 548 33.13 -22.87 -12.11
N THR A 549 33.55 -21.61 -11.98
CA THR A 549 34.94 -21.22 -11.77
C THR A 549 35.02 -20.26 -10.58
N ALA A 550 36.21 -20.03 -10.05
CA ALA A 550 36.41 -19.05 -8.98
C ALA A 550 35.94 -17.67 -9.45
N GLY A 551 35.09 -17.00 -8.66
CA GLY A 551 34.49 -15.70 -8.97
C GLY A 551 33.22 -15.76 -9.83
N ALA A 552 32.73 -16.99 -10.17
CA ALA A 552 31.47 -17.17 -10.91
C ALA A 552 30.68 -18.39 -10.40
N VAL A 553 30.54 -18.47 -9.09
CA VAL A 553 29.79 -19.54 -8.41
C VAL A 553 28.39 -19.04 -8.06
N PRO A 554 27.33 -19.59 -8.67
CA PRO A 554 25.96 -19.25 -8.31
C PRO A 554 25.68 -19.44 -6.82
N TYR A 555 24.90 -18.55 -6.24
CA TYR A 555 24.55 -18.46 -4.82
C TYR A 555 25.73 -18.23 -3.84
N VAL A 556 26.94 -18.02 -4.34
CA VAL A 556 28.12 -17.63 -3.56
C VAL A 556 28.64 -16.28 -4.01
N ASP A 557 28.95 -16.17 -5.30
CA ASP A 557 29.47 -14.94 -5.90
C ASP A 557 28.34 -14.05 -6.41
N PHE A 558 27.21 -14.64 -6.82
CA PHE A 558 26.00 -13.94 -7.26
C PHE A 558 24.73 -14.75 -6.98
N SER A 559 23.61 -14.06 -6.92
CA SER A 559 22.27 -14.63 -6.69
C SER A 559 21.23 -13.99 -7.63
N VAL A 560 20.01 -14.52 -7.61
CA VAL A 560 18.87 -13.93 -8.34
C VAL A 560 18.64 -12.50 -7.88
N GLY A 561 18.51 -11.57 -8.83
CA GLY A 561 18.39 -10.13 -8.61
C GLY A 561 19.71 -9.36 -8.70
N ASP A 562 20.87 -10.01 -8.51
CA ASP A 562 22.16 -9.35 -8.59
C ASP A 562 22.50 -8.87 -10.01
N VAL A 563 23.33 -7.84 -10.08
CA VAL A 563 23.84 -7.29 -11.33
C VAL A 563 25.28 -7.74 -11.53
N VAL A 564 25.57 -8.36 -12.68
CA VAL A 564 26.88 -8.88 -13.05
C VAL A 564 27.37 -8.29 -14.35
N SER A 565 28.67 -8.40 -14.64
CA SER A 565 29.24 -8.06 -15.95
C SER A 565 29.11 -9.24 -16.91
N ILE A 566 28.73 -8.93 -18.17
CA ILE A 566 28.60 -9.89 -19.25
C ILE A 566 29.31 -9.35 -20.51
N PRO A 567 29.65 -10.23 -21.50
CA PRO A 567 30.16 -9.77 -22.79
C PRO A 567 29.18 -8.79 -23.47
N SER A 568 29.72 -7.85 -24.25
CA SER A 568 28.87 -6.96 -25.04
C SER A 568 28.04 -7.75 -26.06
N PRO A 569 26.69 -7.65 -26.04
CA PRO A 569 25.85 -8.27 -27.05
C PRO A 569 26.13 -7.77 -28.48
N SER A 570 26.68 -6.57 -28.59
CA SER A 570 27.04 -5.94 -29.88
C SER A 570 28.47 -6.27 -30.35
N GLY A 571 29.24 -7.00 -29.56
CA GLY A 571 30.65 -7.33 -29.90
C GLY A 571 31.61 -6.13 -29.77
N THR A 572 31.23 -5.03 -29.19
CA THR A 572 32.02 -3.79 -29.14
C THR A 572 33.03 -3.71 -27.99
N GLY A 573 33.36 -4.83 -27.36
CA GLY A 573 34.55 -4.95 -26.51
C GLY A 573 34.43 -4.44 -25.06
N LEU A 574 33.45 -3.65 -24.69
CA LEU A 574 33.22 -3.28 -23.29
C LEU A 574 32.17 -4.19 -22.64
N PRO A 575 32.40 -4.67 -21.42
CA PRO A 575 31.41 -5.45 -20.70
C PRO A 575 30.14 -4.63 -20.45
N ASN A 576 28.99 -5.26 -20.63
CA ASN A 576 27.71 -4.70 -20.22
C ASN A 576 27.32 -5.25 -18.85
N LYS A 577 26.44 -4.53 -18.18
CA LYS A 577 25.82 -5.02 -16.96
C LYS A 577 24.54 -5.78 -17.29
N ALA A 578 24.31 -6.87 -16.57
CA ALA A 578 23.06 -7.62 -16.67
C ALA A 578 22.55 -8.00 -15.28
N ARG A 579 21.23 -7.92 -15.10
CA ARG A 579 20.54 -8.41 -13.90
C ARG A 579 20.22 -9.89 -14.09
N ILE A 580 20.42 -10.69 -13.06
CA ILE A 580 20.05 -12.09 -13.03
C ILE A 580 18.56 -12.21 -12.74
N LEU A 581 17.78 -12.67 -13.72
CA LEU A 581 16.34 -12.88 -13.59
C LEU A 581 16.01 -14.26 -13.02
N SER A 582 16.77 -15.27 -13.39
CA SER A 582 16.61 -16.61 -12.84
C SER A 582 17.94 -17.36 -12.79
N ILE A 583 17.99 -18.36 -11.93
CA ILE A 583 19.07 -19.34 -11.90
C ILE A 583 18.46 -20.73 -12.00
N GLY A 584 18.59 -21.35 -13.19
CA GLY A 584 18.30 -22.76 -13.39
C GLY A 584 19.46 -23.60 -12.91
N LEU A 585 19.18 -24.64 -12.11
CA LEU A 585 20.15 -25.64 -11.70
C LEU A 585 19.64 -27.01 -12.15
N LYS A 586 20.46 -27.72 -12.88
CA LYS A 586 20.17 -29.08 -13.33
C LYS A 586 21.27 -30.03 -12.88
N GLU A 587 20.88 -31.16 -12.29
CA GLU A 587 21.73 -32.26 -11.96
C GLU A 587 21.37 -33.46 -12.84
N GLU A 588 22.37 -33.99 -13.56
CA GLU A 588 22.21 -35.15 -14.42
C GLU A 588 23.53 -35.92 -14.46
N GLY A 589 23.48 -37.25 -14.24
CA GLY A 589 24.66 -38.10 -14.28
C GLY A 589 25.75 -37.74 -13.26
N GLY A 590 25.41 -37.09 -12.15
CA GLY A 590 26.36 -36.65 -11.11
C GLY A 590 27.08 -35.33 -11.43
N GLY A 591 26.75 -34.69 -12.55
CA GLY A 591 27.19 -33.33 -12.89
C GLY A 591 26.12 -32.30 -12.58
N VAL A 592 26.53 -31.10 -12.13
CA VAL A 592 25.62 -29.95 -11.87
C VAL A 592 25.95 -28.87 -12.88
N SER A 593 24.94 -28.44 -13.63
CA SER A 593 25.02 -27.30 -14.55
C SER A 593 24.13 -26.14 -14.06
N PHE A 594 24.54 -24.91 -14.39
CA PHE A 594 23.80 -23.69 -14.06
C PHE A 594 23.42 -22.95 -15.32
N GLN A 595 22.17 -22.51 -15.38
CA GLN A 595 21.58 -21.82 -16.52
C GLN A 595 20.88 -20.55 -16.04
N PRO A 596 21.58 -19.42 -15.87
CA PRO A 596 20.96 -18.15 -15.53
C PRO A 596 20.27 -17.54 -16.74
N GLU A 597 19.13 -16.90 -16.51
CA GLU A 597 18.53 -15.95 -17.43
C GLU A 597 18.90 -14.54 -17.01
N LEU A 598 19.30 -13.72 -17.97
CA LEU A 598 19.87 -12.40 -17.69
C LEU A 598 19.13 -11.32 -18.48
N GLU A 599 18.82 -10.19 -17.82
CA GLU A 599 18.35 -8.97 -18.46
C GLU A 599 19.52 -7.97 -18.59
N VAL A 600 19.88 -7.62 -19.80
CA VAL A 600 20.96 -6.66 -20.06
C VAL A 600 20.50 -5.27 -19.66
N ILE A 601 21.26 -4.63 -18.77
CA ILE A 601 21.04 -3.24 -18.39
C ILE A 601 21.73 -2.36 -19.42
N THR A 602 20.97 -1.89 -20.41
CA THR A 602 21.50 -0.91 -21.35
C THR A 602 21.70 0.42 -20.61
N SER A 603 22.93 0.93 -20.56
CA SER A 603 23.16 2.33 -20.17
C SER A 603 22.40 3.21 -21.15
N ALA A 604 21.46 4.03 -20.62
CA ALA A 604 20.75 5.02 -21.40
C ALA A 604 21.68 6.03 -22.04
#